data_38266ea5cb3d20a89fbc31d4c13bbf16
#
_entry.id   38266ea5cb3d20a89fbc31d4c13bbf16
#
_cell.length_a   1.000
_cell.length_b   1.000
_cell.length_c   1.000
_cell.angle_alpha   90.00
_cell.angle_beta   90.00
_cell.angle_gamma   90.00
#
_symmetry.space_group_name_H-M   'P 1'
#
loop_
_entity.id
_entity.type
_entity.pdbx_description
1 polymer ?
#
loop_
_entity_poly.entity_id
_entity_poly.type
_entity_poly.pdbx_seq_one_letter_code
_entity_poly.pdbx_strand_id
1 'polypeptide(L)'
;ADWNDALDMAAEHGESVAFTCAYAGNLEELAGLLRVLAERGHREVELLEELELLLEKENRLPDFLHLCAHSVRGSKRRFDTLALADTLQAMAERLREHIRKTEWIAGENEGWFNSYYDNHQNRVEGYFPGGVRMMLTGQVFAVMSGTATPAQTSLICRAADRYLYRKEVGGYRLNTDFHEEKFDLGRMFGFAYGEKENGAVFSHMSVMYANALYRRGFIREGYKALQSLAETAMDFETSRIYPGIPEYFNADGRGLYHYLTGAASWYILTFITQVFGVRGELGGLVIEPKLVREQFDGEGAAQISLHFAGKAYEITLQNPQRLDYGAYKIVSASCNGEPMQTDGVRVRVPAQDATENCILLTLGGRL
;
A
#
# COMPACT_ATOMS: atom_id res chain seq x y z
N ALA A 1 17.00 8.80 -2.31
CA ALA A 1 16.46 7.46 -2.57
C ALA A 1 15.39 7.11 -1.54
N ASP A 2 14.46 6.29 -1.93
CA ASP A 2 13.42 5.72 -1.08
C ASP A 2 13.24 4.23 -1.43
N TRP A 3 11.99 3.75 -1.70
CA TRP A 3 11.77 2.43 -2.26
C TRP A 3 12.52 2.25 -3.60
N ASN A 4 12.57 3.29 -4.43
CA ASN A 4 13.36 3.32 -5.65
C ASN A 4 14.81 3.75 -5.32
N ASP A 5 15.64 2.79 -4.97
CA ASP A 5 17.05 3.01 -4.63
C ASP A 5 17.92 3.44 -5.81
N ALA A 6 17.37 3.38 -7.02
CA ALA A 6 18.03 3.87 -8.24
C ALA A 6 17.85 5.38 -8.48
N LEU A 7 17.12 6.08 -7.61
CA LEU A 7 17.07 7.55 -7.51
C LEU A 7 18.07 8.06 -6.47
N ASP A 8 19.34 7.89 -6.72
CA ASP A 8 20.44 7.98 -5.73
C ASP A 8 21.41 9.15 -5.94
N MET A 9 21.20 9.99 -6.95
CA MET A 9 22.16 11.06 -7.30
C MET A 9 21.75 12.46 -6.82
N ALA A 10 20.49 12.69 -6.50
CA ALA A 10 20.03 13.97 -5.97
C ALA A 10 20.29 14.10 -4.45
N ALA A 11 21.56 14.00 -4.04
CA ALA A 11 21.95 13.85 -2.64
C ALA A 11 21.93 15.15 -1.82
N GLU A 12 21.96 16.34 -2.46
CA GLU A 12 22.06 17.61 -1.75
C GLU A 12 20.68 18.23 -1.46
N HIS A 13 19.82 18.27 -2.47
CA HIS A 13 18.49 18.92 -2.39
C HIS A 13 17.36 18.04 -2.90
N GLY A 14 17.66 16.78 -3.24
CA GLY A 14 16.62 15.83 -3.64
C GLY A 14 15.69 15.48 -2.47
N GLU A 15 14.40 15.39 -2.76
CA GLU A 15 13.37 15.07 -1.78
C GLU A 15 12.49 13.92 -2.28
N SER A 16 12.08 13.04 -1.35
CA SER A 16 11.07 12.01 -1.59
C SER A 16 9.74 12.41 -0.96
N VAL A 17 8.81 12.88 -1.77
CA VAL A 17 7.41 13.10 -1.38
C VAL A 17 6.74 11.74 -1.09
N ALA A 18 7.13 10.68 -1.81
CA ALA A 18 6.64 9.32 -1.59
C ALA A 18 6.84 8.88 -0.13
N PHE A 19 8.06 9.02 0.40
CA PHE A 19 8.33 8.64 1.79
C PHE A 19 7.73 9.63 2.81
N THR A 20 7.59 10.90 2.46
CA THR A 20 6.85 11.86 3.31
C THR A 20 5.39 11.41 3.47
N CYS A 21 4.76 10.91 2.39
CA CYS A 21 3.44 10.28 2.48
C CYS A 21 3.44 9.06 3.42
N ALA A 22 4.44 8.17 3.30
CA ALA A 22 4.55 6.99 4.16
C ALA A 22 4.67 7.39 5.64
N TYR A 23 5.49 8.37 5.96
CA TYR A 23 5.65 8.87 7.33
C TYR A 23 4.35 9.47 7.89
N ALA A 24 3.58 10.21 7.10
CA ALA A 24 2.28 10.70 7.52
C ALA A 24 1.32 9.55 7.88
N GLY A 25 1.33 8.46 7.10
CA GLY A 25 0.58 7.24 7.42
C GLY A 25 1.05 6.56 8.71
N ASN A 26 2.35 6.45 8.90
CA ASN A 26 2.94 5.85 10.11
C ASN A 26 2.59 6.64 11.38
N LEU A 27 2.60 7.97 11.33
CA LEU A 27 2.20 8.82 12.45
C LEU A 27 0.74 8.59 12.84
N GLU A 28 -0.16 8.45 11.88
CA GLU A 28 -1.57 8.13 12.13
C GLU A 28 -1.74 6.73 12.74
N GLU A 29 -1.05 5.72 12.22
CA GLU A 29 -1.10 4.37 12.77
C GLU A 29 -0.59 4.32 14.21
N LEU A 30 0.51 5.02 14.52
CA LEU A 30 1.03 5.14 15.89
C LEU A 30 0.04 5.85 16.79
N ALA A 31 -0.60 6.93 16.34
CA ALA A 31 -1.65 7.62 17.09
C ALA A 31 -2.82 6.68 17.40
N GLY A 32 -3.23 5.84 16.43
CA GLY A 32 -4.26 4.82 16.63
C GLY A 32 -3.88 3.79 17.69
N LEU A 33 -2.65 3.28 17.64
CA LEU A 33 -2.15 2.32 18.64
C LEU A 33 -2.07 2.91 20.04
N LEU A 34 -1.65 4.18 20.19
CA LEU A 34 -1.65 4.88 21.48
C LEU A 34 -3.05 5.02 22.06
N ARG A 35 -4.06 5.32 21.23
CA ARG A 35 -5.46 5.36 21.70
C ARG A 35 -5.92 3.99 22.22
N VAL A 36 -5.58 2.91 21.56
CA VAL A 36 -5.86 1.55 22.02
C VAL A 36 -5.14 1.27 23.36
N LEU A 37 -3.88 1.71 23.53
CA LEU A 37 -3.17 1.58 24.79
C LEU A 37 -3.89 2.33 25.92
N ALA A 38 -4.33 3.56 25.67
CA ALA A 38 -5.07 4.36 26.63
C ALA A 38 -6.41 3.69 27.03
N GLU A 39 -7.16 3.15 26.07
CA GLU A 39 -8.38 2.36 26.31
C GLU A 39 -8.14 1.14 27.20
N ARG A 40 -6.94 0.54 27.10
CA ARG A 40 -6.49 -0.58 27.95
C ARG A 40 -5.93 -0.14 29.31
N GLY A 41 -5.99 1.15 29.64
CA GLY A 41 -5.59 1.71 30.94
C GLY A 41 -4.16 2.21 31.02
N HIS A 42 -3.38 2.18 29.93
CA HIS A 42 -2.02 2.73 29.87
C HIS A 42 -2.08 4.26 29.64
N ARG A 43 -2.13 5.02 30.71
CA ARG A 43 -2.27 6.49 30.65
C ARG A 43 -1.00 7.23 30.28
N GLU A 44 0.15 6.60 30.49
CA GLU A 44 1.47 7.17 30.21
C GLU A 44 2.33 6.16 29.44
N VAL A 45 3.19 6.67 28.57
CA VAL A 45 4.24 5.92 27.86
C VAL A 45 5.59 6.55 28.14
N GLU A 46 6.64 5.74 28.28
CA GLU A 46 8.01 6.22 28.48
C GLU A 46 8.76 6.22 27.15
N LEU A 47 9.23 7.37 26.73
CA LEU A 47 10.05 7.57 25.54
C LEU A 47 11.37 8.24 25.91
N LEU A 48 12.33 8.19 25.01
CA LEU A 48 13.58 8.95 25.14
C LEU A 48 13.26 10.46 25.14
N GLU A 49 13.89 11.21 26.04
CA GLU A 49 13.64 12.65 26.18
C GLU A 49 13.94 13.44 24.92
N GLU A 50 14.90 12.97 24.11
CA GLU A 50 15.30 13.59 22.85
C GLU A 50 14.14 13.67 21.84
N LEU A 51 13.19 12.72 21.90
CA LEU A 51 12.03 12.70 20.99
C LEU A 51 11.10 13.90 21.22
N GLU A 52 11.17 14.57 22.37
CA GLU A 52 10.37 15.78 22.61
C GLU A 52 10.63 16.86 21.55
N LEU A 53 11.88 16.98 21.08
CA LEU A 53 12.24 17.93 20.02
C LEU A 53 11.48 17.70 18.71
N LEU A 54 11.12 16.45 18.41
CA LEU A 54 10.34 16.11 17.21
C LEU A 54 8.84 16.37 17.41
N LEU A 55 8.35 16.42 18.65
CA LEU A 55 6.94 16.62 18.97
C LEU A 55 6.56 18.11 19.08
N GLU A 56 7.54 19.00 19.13
CA GLU A 56 7.33 20.44 19.19
C GLU A 56 6.74 20.96 17.85
N LYS A 57 6.01 22.07 17.91
CA LYS A 57 5.40 22.69 16.72
C LYS A 57 6.42 23.32 15.78
N GLU A 58 7.56 23.74 16.31
CA GLU A 58 8.66 24.30 15.54
C GLU A 58 9.53 23.21 14.96
N ASN A 59 10.10 23.43 13.77
CA ASN A 59 11.00 22.46 13.16
C ASN A 59 12.35 22.42 13.91
N ARG A 60 12.46 21.52 14.88
CA ARG A 60 13.67 21.27 15.65
C ARG A 60 14.43 20.03 15.19
N LEU A 61 14.18 19.58 13.97
CA LEU A 61 14.89 18.44 13.39
C LEU A 61 16.42 18.61 13.36
N PRO A 62 16.99 19.79 13.01
CA PRO A 62 18.45 19.98 13.08
C PRO A 62 19.00 19.80 14.51
N ASP A 63 18.30 20.31 15.53
CA ASP A 63 18.69 20.15 16.93
C ASP A 63 18.63 18.69 17.37
N PHE A 64 17.57 17.97 16.98
CA PHE A 64 17.42 16.56 17.25
C PHE A 64 18.55 15.74 16.60
N LEU A 65 18.86 15.98 15.33
CA LEU A 65 19.96 15.30 14.63
C LEU A 65 21.32 15.59 15.27
N HIS A 66 21.57 16.85 15.64
CA HIS A 66 22.79 17.24 16.34
C HIS A 66 22.92 16.52 17.70
N LEU A 67 21.84 16.48 18.47
CA LEU A 67 21.78 15.81 19.77
C LEU A 67 22.03 14.31 19.62
N CYS A 68 21.38 13.65 18.67
CA CYS A 68 21.55 12.23 18.39
C CYS A 68 22.98 11.87 17.96
N ALA A 69 23.64 12.75 17.19
CA ALA A 69 24.99 12.52 16.74
C ALA A 69 26.05 12.68 17.85
N HIS A 70 25.80 13.47 18.89
CA HIS A 70 26.85 13.93 19.80
C HIS A 70 26.61 13.67 21.28
N SER A 71 25.37 13.60 21.75
CA SER A 71 25.08 13.67 23.19
C SER A 71 23.81 12.95 23.65
N VAL A 72 23.43 11.82 23.01
CA VAL A 72 22.31 11.01 23.51
C VAL A 72 22.60 10.53 24.94
N ARG A 73 21.70 10.87 25.86
CA ARG A 73 21.84 10.54 27.28
C ARG A 73 21.14 9.24 27.68
N GLY A 74 20.14 8.83 26.89
CA GLY A 74 19.30 7.67 27.18
C GLY A 74 18.30 7.89 28.32
N SER A 75 18.15 9.12 28.79
CA SER A 75 17.12 9.48 29.77
C SER A 75 15.74 9.28 29.19
N LYS A 76 14.80 8.85 30.02
CA LYS A 76 13.40 8.64 29.61
C LYS A 76 12.51 9.68 30.27
N ARG A 77 11.49 10.08 29.53
CA ARG A 77 10.43 10.96 29.99
C ARG A 77 9.07 10.28 29.81
N ARG A 78 8.14 10.58 30.71
CA ARG A 78 6.74 10.13 30.60
C ARG A 78 5.92 11.13 29.81
N PHE A 79 5.15 10.60 28.88
CA PHE A 79 4.22 11.35 28.05
C PHE A 79 2.81 10.81 28.31
N ASP A 80 1.85 11.71 28.44
CA ASP A 80 0.44 11.33 28.44
C ASP A 80 0.08 10.67 27.12
N THR A 81 -0.50 9.46 27.18
CA THR A 81 -0.73 8.61 26.01
C THR A 81 -1.69 9.25 25.00
N LEU A 82 -2.77 9.90 25.48
CA LEU A 82 -3.75 10.54 24.58
C LEU A 82 -3.22 11.84 24.00
N ALA A 83 -2.54 12.66 24.81
CA ALA A 83 -1.93 13.89 24.32
C ALA A 83 -0.86 13.61 23.25
N LEU A 84 -0.08 12.55 23.43
CA LEU A 84 0.87 12.09 22.41
C LEU A 84 0.17 11.62 21.14
N ALA A 85 -0.91 10.83 21.27
CA ALA A 85 -1.70 10.39 20.13
C ALA A 85 -2.27 11.57 19.32
N ASP A 86 -2.79 12.58 20.00
CA ASP A 86 -3.34 13.78 19.36
C ASP A 86 -2.25 14.61 18.67
N THR A 87 -1.05 14.69 19.29
CA THR A 87 0.11 15.35 18.67
C THR A 87 0.52 14.65 17.38
N LEU A 88 0.68 13.32 17.38
CA LEU A 88 1.05 12.54 16.19
C LEU A 88 -0.02 12.65 15.10
N GLN A 89 -1.30 12.60 15.46
CA GLN A 89 -2.40 12.78 14.51
C GLN A 89 -2.35 14.17 13.85
N ALA A 90 -2.13 15.22 14.64
CA ALA A 90 -2.00 16.57 14.12
C ALA A 90 -0.78 16.75 13.22
N MET A 91 0.33 16.07 13.51
CA MET A 91 1.51 16.03 12.63
C MET A 91 1.18 15.35 11.30
N ALA A 92 0.53 14.18 11.33
CA ALA A 92 0.11 13.46 10.13
C ALA A 92 -0.78 14.33 9.22
N GLU A 93 -1.78 14.99 9.81
CA GLU A 93 -2.69 15.85 9.05
C GLU A 93 -1.98 17.07 8.43
N ARG A 94 -1.10 17.74 9.17
CA ARG A 94 -0.30 18.85 8.62
C ARG A 94 0.53 18.43 7.42
N LEU A 95 1.19 17.26 7.48
CA LEU A 95 1.96 16.71 6.35
C LEU A 95 1.05 16.43 5.17
N ARG A 96 -0.09 15.77 5.38
CA ARG A 96 -1.05 15.46 4.31
C ARG A 96 -1.62 16.70 3.65
N GLU A 97 -2.02 17.70 4.43
CA GLU A 97 -2.53 18.97 3.92
C GLU A 97 -1.48 19.69 3.09
N HIS A 98 -0.24 19.72 3.58
CA HIS A 98 0.88 20.31 2.84
C HIS A 98 1.08 19.60 1.51
N ILE A 99 1.21 18.27 1.49
CA ILE A 99 1.41 17.48 0.27
C ILE A 99 0.24 17.67 -0.70
N ARG A 100 -1.01 17.61 -0.22
CA ARG A 100 -2.20 17.84 -1.07
C ARG A 100 -2.20 19.20 -1.74
N LYS A 101 -1.71 20.22 -1.05
CA LYS A 101 -1.65 21.60 -1.54
C LYS A 101 -0.48 21.86 -2.49
N THR A 102 0.69 21.28 -2.15
CA THR A 102 1.93 21.63 -2.87
C THR A 102 2.29 20.63 -3.97
N GLU A 103 1.92 19.35 -3.83
CA GLU A 103 2.42 18.32 -4.74
C GLU A 103 1.41 17.83 -5.78
N TRP A 104 0.16 18.27 -5.67
CA TRP A 104 -0.88 17.84 -6.61
C TRP A 104 -0.66 18.44 -8.00
N ILE A 105 -0.66 17.58 -9.02
CA ILE A 105 -0.60 17.91 -10.43
C ILE A 105 -1.99 17.62 -11.01
N ALA A 106 -2.71 18.67 -11.38
CA ALA A 106 -4.06 18.57 -11.92
C ALA A 106 -4.04 18.47 -13.43
N GLY A 107 -4.73 17.47 -13.99
CA GLY A 107 -5.09 17.39 -15.40
C GLY A 107 -6.56 17.74 -15.62
N GLU A 108 -7.06 17.53 -16.83
CA GLU A 108 -8.46 17.82 -17.18
C GLU A 108 -9.42 16.81 -16.50
N ASN A 109 -9.11 15.51 -16.60
CA ASN A 109 -9.94 14.42 -16.06
C ASN A 109 -9.14 13.44 -15.19
N GLU A 110 -7.88 13.71 -14.95
CA GLU A 110 -6.94 12.94 -14.17
C GLU A 110 -6.08 13.86 -13.30
N GLY A 111 -5.29 13.27 -12.40
CA GLY A 111 -4.32 13.99 -11.59
C GLY A 111 -3.48 13.02 -10.78
N TRP A 112 -2.32 13.47 -10.33
CA TRP A 112 -1.39 12.67 -9.54
C TRP A 112 -0.52 13.58 -8.67
N PHE A 113 0.27 12.98 -7.78
CA PHE A 113 1.22 13.72 -6.94
C PHE A 113 2.62 13.70 -7.58
N ASN A 114 3.34 14.80 -7.50
CA ASN A 114 4.78 14.80 -7.71
C ASN A 114 5.43 13.91 -6.64
N SER A 115 6.29 12.98 -7.05
CA SER A 115 6.92 12.01 -6.15
C SER A 115 8.28 12.46 -5.65
N TYR A 116 9.00 13.28 -6.43
CA TYR A 116 10.40 13.62 -6.17
C TYR A 116 10.76 15.04 -6.59
N TYR A 117 11.82 15.55 -5.94
CA TYR A 117 12.53 16.76 -6.35
C TYR A 117 13.98 16.43 -6.71
N ASP A 118 14.52 17.10 -7.73
CA ASP A 118 15.93 16.98 -8.11
C ASP A 118 16.84 17.89 -7.26
N ASN A 119 18.16 17.86 -7.49
CA ASN A 119 19.11 18.70 -6.77
C ASN A 119 18.93 20.23 -7.04
N HIS A 120 18.17 20.59 -8.05
CA HIS A 120 17.82 21.99 -8.36
C HIS A 120 16.47 22.39 -7.76
N GLN A 121 15.89 21.54 -6.90
CA GLN A 121 14.58 21.73 -6.28
C GLN A 121 13.43 21.85 -7.30
N ASN A 122 13.59 21.22 -8.47
CA ASN A 122 12.52 21.13 -9.46
C ASN A 122 11.70 19.87 -9.22
N ARG A 123 10.39 19.97 -9.43
CA ARG A 123 9.53 18.80 -9.50
C ARG A 123 9.93 17.91 -10.66
N VAL A 124 9.99 16.61 -10.40
CA VAL A 124 10.35 15.59 -11.41
C VAL A 124 9.16 15.26 -12.31
N GLU A 125 7.95 15.38 -11.81
CA GLU A 125 6.71 15.00 -12.50
C GLU A 125 5.87 16.22 -12.92
N GLY A 126 5.07 16.03 -13.97
CA GLY A 126 4.19 17.07 -14.51
C GLY A 126 4.00 16.96 -16.01
N TYR A 127 3.52 18.04 -16.59
CA TYR A 127 3.38 18.22 -18.04
C TYR A 127 4.60 18.97 -18.57
N PHE A 128 5.37 18.33 -19.43
CA PHE A 128 6.60 18.87 -20.02
C PHE A 128 6.46 18.94 -21.56
N PRO A 129 7.29 19.76 -22.24
CA PRO A 129 7.25 19.82 -23.72
C PRO A 129 7.47 18.45 -24.39
N GLY A 130 8.26 17.57 -23.76
CA GLY A 130 8.54 16.21 -24.24
C GLY A 130 7.44 15.19 -23.89
N GLY A 131 6.42 15.56 -23.11
CA GLY A 131 5.37 14.65 -22.68
C GLY A 131 5.05 14.71 -21.20
N VAL A 132 4.21 13.78 -20.76
CA VAL A 132 3.83 13.66 -19.34
C VAL A 132 4.90 12.85 -18.61
N ARG A 133 5.36 13.39 -17.49
CA ARG A 133 6.20 12.64 -16.53
C ARG A 133 5.37 12.26 -15.33
N MET A 134 5.22 10.97 -15.12
CA MET A 134 4.50 10.38 -14.00
C MET A 134 5.25 9.14 -13.50
N MET A 135 5.36 9.03 -12.18
CA MET A 135 5.95 7.87 -11.49
C MET A 135 4.91 7.20 -10.62
N LEU A 136 4.87 5.87 -10.64
CA LEU A 136 3.91 5.08 -9.87
C LEU A 136 4.18 5.13 -8.36
N THR A 137 5.44 5.17 -7.96
CA THR A 137 5.89 5.08 -6.56
C THR A 137 5.20 6.10 -5.66
N GLY A 138 5.20 7.38 -6.03
CA GLY A 138 4.55 8.42 -5.24
C GLY A 138 3.05 8.22 -5.11
N GLN A 139 2.40 7.73 -6.16
CA GLN A 139 0.96 7.47 -6.15
C GLN A 139 0.63 6.33 -5.20
N VAL A 140 1.44 5.27 -5.20
CA VAL A 140 1.27 4.12 -4.30
C VAL A 140 1.35 4.58 -2.84
N PHE A 141 2.38 5.32 -2.46
CA PHE A 141 2.53 5.80 -1.09
C PHE A 141 1.47 6.83 -0.69
N ALA A 142 1.07 7.72 -1.61
CA ALA A 142 0.00 8.69 -1.35
C ALA A 142 -1.36 8.01 -1.10
N VAL A 143 -1.69 6.99 -1.88
CA VAL A 143 -2.92 6.19 -1.70
C VAL A 143 -2.82 5.34 -0.43
N MET A 144 -1.73 4.60 -0.25
CA MET A 144 -1.54 3.67 0.88
C MET A 144 -1.63 4.39 2.23
N SER A 145 -0.97 5.53 2.37
CA SER A 145 -0.93 6.34 3.58
C SER A 145 -2.22 7.11 3.88
N GLY A 146 -3.16 7.21 2.93
CA GLY A 146 -4.33 8.08 3.03
C GLY A 146 -4.03 9.57 2.82
N THR A 147 -2.86 9.89 2.30
CA THR A 147 -2.57 11.25 1.84
C THR A 147 -3.49 11.62 0.68
N ALA A 148 -3.66 10.74 -0.32
CA ALA A 148 -4.68 10.91 -1.35
C ALA A 148 -6.08 10.76 -0.76
N THR A 149 -6.94 11.74 -1.00
CA THR A 149 -8.37 11.64 -0.71
C THR A 149 -9.03 10.64 -1.67
N PRO A 150 -10.25 10.11 -1.38
CA PRO A 150 -10.94 9.23 -2.31
C PRO A 150 -11.13 9.84 -3.71
N ALA A 151 -11.43 11.13 -3.80
CA ALA A 151 -11.55 11.84 -5.07
C ALA A 151 -10.20 11.89 -5.82
N GLN A 152 -9.11 12.21 -5.12
CA GLN A 152 -7.77 12.18 -5.70
C GLN A 152 -7.35 10.77 -6.10
N THR A 153 -7.65 9.75 -5.30
CA THR A 153 -7.36 8.34 -5.65
C THR A 153 -8.05 7.95 -6.96
N SER A 154 -9.31 8.36 -7.16
CA SER A 154 -10.00 8.12 -8.44
C SER A 154 -9.31 8.81 -9.62
N LEU A 155 -8.79 10.03 -9.43
CA LEU A 155 -8.03 10.76 -10.45
C LEU A 155 -6.67 10.10 -10.73
N ILE A 156 -6.00 9.62 -9.69
CA ILE A 156 -4.75 8.84 -9.80
C ILE A 156 -4.98 7.56 -10.62
N CYS A 157 -6.06 6.82 -10.35
CA CYS A 157 -6.39 5.62 -11.13
C CYS A 157 -6.55 5.94 -12.63
N ARG A 158 -7.23 7.03 -12.95
CA ARG A 158 -7.36 7.46 -14.36
C ARG A 158 -6.03 7.87 -14.99
N ALA A 159 -5.17 8.60 -14.24
CA ALA A 159 -3.84 8.96 -14.71
C ALA A 159 -2.95 7.72 -14.93
N ALA A 160 -2.94 6.80 -13.96
CA ALA A 160 -2.18 5.55 -14.06
C ALA A 160 -2.67 4.69 -15.23
N ASP A 161 -3.99 4.57 -15.43
CA ASP A 161 -4.58 3.85 -16.56
C ASP A 161 -4.17 4.46 -17.91
N ARG A 162 -4.14 5.78 -17.98
CA ARG A 162 -3.82 6.50 -19.21
C ARG A 162 -2.33 6.48 -19.55
N TYR A 163 -1.48 6.70 -18.57
CA TYR A 163 -0.06 6.96 -18.78
C TYR A 163 0.84 5.75 -18.49
N LEU A 164 0.50 4.92 -17.50
CA LEU A 164 1.36 3.83 -17.04
C LEU A 164 0.88 2.43 -17.43
N TYR A 165 -0.44 2.23 -17.59
CA TYR A 165 -0.97 0.90 -17.85
C TYR A 165 -0.65 0.41 -19.25
N ARG A 166 -0.07 -0.81 -19.32
CA ARG A 166 0.23 -1.54 -20.57
C ARG A 166 -0.06 -3.02 -20.34
N LYS A 167 -1.24 -3.47 -20.80
CA LYS A 167 -1.70 -4.85 -20.60
C LYS A 167 -0.70 -5.87 -21.17
N GLU A 168 -0.15 -5.57 -22.33
CA GLU A 168 0.75 -6.43 -23.11
C GLU A 168 2.09 -6.72 -22.44
N VAL A 169 2.46 -5.95 -21.42
CA VAL A 169 3.72 -6.12 -20.69
C VAL A 169 3.53 -6.33 -19.18
N GLY A 170 2.33 -6.66 -18.74
CA GLY A 170 2.08 -7.05 -17.35
C GLY A 170 1.35 -6.02 -16.47
N GLY A 171 0.97 -4.86 -17.00
CA GLY A 171 0.17 -3.89 -16.26
C GLY A 171 0.79 -2.51 -16.13
N TYR A 172 0.98 -2.05 -14.88
CA TYR A 172 1.41 -0.67 -14.60
C TYR A 172 2.93 -0.54 -14.62
N ARG A 173 3.46 0.27 -15.54
CA ARG A 173 4.87 0.66 -15.59
C ARG A 173 5.24 1.52 -14.39
N LEU A 174 6.51 1.47 -14.00
CA LEU A 174 7.00 2.23 -12.85
C LEU A 174 7.02 3.75 -13.11
N ASN A 175 7.29 4.14 -14.35
CA ASN A 175 7.24 5.54 -14.79
C ASN A 175 6.92 5.62 -16.29
N THR A 176 6.52 6.82 -16.74
CA THR A 176 6.46 7.18 -18.16
C THR A 176 7.87 7.37 -18.72
N ASP A 177 8.01 7.29 -20.05
CA ASP A 177 9.25 7.70 -20.68
C ASP A 177 9.44 9.20 -20.53
N PHE A 178 10.57 9.60 -19.95
CA PHE A 178 10.90 11.03 -19.76
C PHE A 178 11.52 11.65 -21.00
N HIS A 179 11.91 10.84 -21.98
CA HIS A 179 12.64 11.28 -23.18
C HIS A 179 13.88 12.14 -22.86
N GLU A 180 14.47 11.91 -21.68
CA GLU A 180 15.61 12.63 -21.16
C GLU A 180 16.40 11.74 -20.20
N GLU A 181 17.71 11.77 -20.31
CA GLU A 181 18.64 11.08 -19.40
C GLU A 181 18.91 11.95 -18.18
N LYS A 182 18.12 11.76 -17.11
CA LYS A 182 18.29 12.52 -15.85
C LYS A 182 19.26 11.83 -14.89
N PHE A 183 20.52 11.70 -15.28
CA PHE A 183 21.54 11.10 -14.40
C PHE A 183 21.77 11.89 -13.11
N ASP A 184 21.45 13.20 -13.11
CA ASP A 184 21.45 14.04 -11.91
C ASP A 184 20.42 13.62 -10.85
N LEU A 185 19.40 12.85 -11.26
CA LEU A 185 18.38 12.30 -10.37
C LEU A 185 18.76 10.90 -9.88
N GLY A 186 19.26 10.04 -10.76
CA GLY A 186 19.64 8.70 -10.37
C GLY A 186 20.08 7.78 -11.50
N ARG A 187 20.79 6.69 -11.11
CA ARG A 187 21.29 5.66 -12.02
C ARG A 187 20.20 4.92 -12.81
N MET A 188 18.91 5.01 -12.40
CA MET A 188 17.83 4.41 -13.15
C MET A 188 17.80 4.84 -14.61
N PHE A 189 18.18 6.09 -14.89
CA PHE A 189 18.23 6.63 -16.25
C PHE A 189 19.38 6.08 -17.10
N GLY A 190 20.26 5.25 -16.52
CA GLY A 190 21.22 4.44 -17.24
C GLY A 190 20.65 3.15 -17.84
N PHE A 191 19.42 2.77 -17.47
CA PHE A 191 18.71 1.67 -18.11
C PHE A 191 17.87 2.17 -19.28
N ALA A 192 17.78 1.38 -20.35
CA ALA A 192 16.85 1.66 -21.43
C ALA A 192 15.41 1.70 -20.89
N TYR A 193 14.57 2.55 -21.48
CA TYR A 193 13.17 2.63 -21.07
C TYR A 193 12.44 1.29 -21.27
N GLY A 194 11.77 0.83 -20.24
CA GLY A 194 11.13 -0.48 -20.16
C GLY A 194 11.99 -1.54 -19.46
N GLU A 195 13.18 -1.19 -18.99
CA GLU A 195 14.07 -2.06 -18.22
C GLU A 195 14.22 -1.59 -16.79
N LYS A 196 14.18 -2.53 -15.84
CA LYS A 196 14.36 -2.29 -14.40
C LYS A 196 13.52 -1.09 -13.88
N GLU A 197 14.16 -0.22 -13.11
CA GLU A 197 13.48 0.94 -12.51
C GLU A 197 13.09 2.01 -13.54
N ASN A 198 13.56 1.93 -14.79
CA ASN A 198 13.20 2.88 -15.83
C ASN A 198 12.08 2.37 -16.73
N GLY A 199 10.85 2.43 -16.23
CA GLY A 199 9.64 2.15 -17.01
C GLY A 199 9.30 0.69 -17.24
N ALA A 200 9.97 -0.28 -16.60
CA ALA A 200 9.49 -1.66 -16.55
C ALA A 200 8.18 -1.75 -15.72
N VAL A 201 7.42 -2.83 -15.91
CA VAL A 201 6.37 -3.21 -14.95
C VAL A 201 7.06 -3.85 -13.74
N PHE A 202 7.40 -3.06 -12.75
CA PHE A 202 8.08 -3.52 -11.56
C PHE A 202 7.06 -4.19 -10.63
N SER A 203 7.11 -5.52 -10.55
CA SER A 203 6.03 -6.33 -9.97
C SER A 203 5.76 -5.98 -8.50
N HIS A 204 6.80 -5.74 -7.69
CA HIS A 204 6.62 -5.33 -6.30
C HIS A 204 5.81 -4.04 -6.18
N MET A 205 6.17 -3.00 -6.94
CA MET A 205 5.43 -1.72 -6.89
C MET A 205 4.00 -1.85 -7.42
N SER A 206 3.79 -2.66 -8.47
CA SER A 206 2.45 -2.95 -9.00
C SER A 206 1.56 -3.66 -7.98
N VAL A 207 2.13 -4.60 -7.21
CA VAL A 207 1.40 -5.27 -6.11
C VAL A 207 1.14 -4.31 -4.95
N MET A 208 2.11 -3.44 -4.60
CA MET A 208 1.90 -2.40 -3.59
C MET A 208 0.79 -1.42 -4.01
N TYR A 209 0.71 -1.10 -5.32
CA TYR A 209 -0.40 -0.30 -5.86
C TYR A 209 -1.74 -0.99 -5.65
N ALA A 210 -1.85 -2.26 -6.02
CA ALA A 210 -3.07 -3.05 -5.77
C ALA A 210 -3.43 -3.08 -4.28
N ASN A 211 -2.45 -3.34 -3.38
CA ASN A 211 -2.66 -3.33 -1.94
C ASN A 211 -3.21 -1.99 -1.44
N ALA A 212 -2.60 -0.88 -1.89
CA ALA A 212 -3.04 0.46 -1.54
C ALA A 212 -4.49 0.73 -1.97
N LEU A 213 -4.85 0.33 -3.20
CA LEU A 213 -6.20 0.47 -3.75
C LEU A 213 -7.23 -0.36 -2.95
N TYR A 214 -6.92 -1.62 -2.66
CA TYR A 214 -7.77 -2.47 -1.82
C TYR A 214 -7.97 -1.88 -0.42
N ARG A 215 -6.92 -1.37 0.20
CA ARG A 215 -7.01 -0.70 1.52
C ARG A 215 -7.95 0.50 1.50
N ARG A 216 -8.06 1.20 0.39
CA ARG A 216 -8.87 2.42 0.21
C ARG A 216 -10.24 2.18 -0.45
N GLY A 217 -10.61 0.92 -0.69
CA GLY A 217 -11.93 0.58 -1.23
C GLY A 217 -12.03 0.67 -2.76
N PHE A 218 -10.92 0.82 -3.48
CA PHE A 218 -10.84 0.80 -4.94
C PHE A 218 -10.58 -0.63 -5.43
N ILE A 219 -11.54 -1.51 -5.19
CA ILE A 219 -11.35 -2.95 -5.32
C ILE A 219 -11.22 -3.38 -6.78
N ARG A 220 -12.01 -2.80 -7.69
CA ARG A 220 -11.95 -3.12 -9.13
C ARG A 220 -10.60 -2.74 -9.74
N GLU A 221 -10.08 -1.57 -9.37
CA GLU A 221 -8.77 -1.10 -9.82
C GLU A 221 -7.64 -1.93 -9.22
N GLY A 222 -7.74 -2.28 -7.94
CA GLY A 222 -6.80 -3.18 -7.27
C GLY A 222 -6.79 -4.58 -7.88
N TYR A 223 -7.97 -5.14 -8.16
CA TYR A 223 -8.11 -6.42 -8.87
C TYR A 223 -7.48 -6.37 -10.25
N LYS A 224 -7.73 -5.31 -11.04
CA LYS A 224 -7.10 -5.12 -12.35
C LYS A 224 -5.58 -5.19 -12.28
N ALA A 225 -4.98 -4.53 -11.28
CA ALA A 225 -3.53 -4.53 -11.11
C ALA A 225 -2.98 -5.93 -10.79
N LEU A 226 -3.61 -6.68 -9.87
CA LEU A 226 -3.22 -8.05 -9.55
C LEU A 226 -3.42 -8.99 -10.73
N GLN A 227 -4.57 -8.89 -11.40
CA GLN A 227 -4.94 -9.76 -12.51
C GLN A 227 -3.98 -9.60 -13.69
N SER A 228 -3.64 -8.36 -14.06
CA SER A 228 -2.70 -8.09 -15.16
C SER A 228 -1.34 -8.75 -14.94
N LEU A 229 -0.83 -8.65 -13.69
CA LEU A 229 0.43 -9.31 -13.32
C LEU A 229 0.35 -10.83 -13.41
N ALA A 230 -0.73 -11.42 -12.86
CA ALA A 230 -0.92 -12.87 -12.87
C ALA A 230 -1.10 -13.42 -14.29
N GLU A 231 -1.93 -12.77 -15.11
CA GLU A 231 -2.16 -13.19 -16.50
C GLU A 231 -0.85 -13.21 -17.28
N THR A 232 -0.03 -12.16 -17.17
CA THR A 232 1.26 -12.09 -17.86
C THR A 232 2.26 -13.10 -17.31
N ALA A 233 2.32 -13.29 -15.98
CA ALA A 233 3.21 -14.29 -15.38
C ALA A 233 2.84 -15.73 -15.80
N MET A 234 1.56 -16.01 -16.01
CA MET A 234 1.07 -17.32 -16.44
C MET A 234 1.08 -17.53 -17.97
N ASP A 235 1.23 -16.48 -18.75
CA ASP A 235 1.48 -16.57 -20.19
C ASP A 235 2.95 -16.84 -20.44
N PHE A 236 3.30 -18.14 -20.51
CA PHE A 236 4.68 -18.58 -20.67
C PHE A 236 5.31 -18.13 -22.00
N GLU A 237 4.53 -17.99 -23.05
CA GLU A 237 5.04 -17.56 -24.37
C GLU A 237 5.53 -16.11 -24.31
N THR A 238 4.86 -15.25 -23.53
CA THR A 238 5.24 -13.85 -23.34
C THR A 238 6.28 -13.71 -22.23
N SER A 239 5.95 -14.18 -21.03
CA SER A 239 6.78 -13.97 -19.85
C SER A 239 8.07 -14.75 -19.85
N ARG A 240 8.06 -15.94 -20.45
CA ARG A 240 9.18 -16.91 -20.47
C ARG A 240 9.73 -17.21 -19.09
N ILE A 241 8.86 -17.19 -18.11
CA ILE A 241 9.18 -17.47 -16.71
C ILE A 241 8.23 -18.54 -16.17
N TYR A 242 8.76 -19.49 -15.38
CA TYR A 242 7.99 -20.52 -14.71
C TYR A 242 8.78 -21.15 -13.56
N PRO A 243 8.16 -21.40 -12.41
CA PRO A 243 6.90 -20.81 -11.96
C PRO A 243 7.16 -19.47 -11.25
N GLY A 244 6.18 -18.58 -11.21
CA GLY A 244 6.16 -17.47 -10.26
C GLY A 244 6.05 -16.08 -10.90
N ILE A 245 6.08 -15.09 -10.01
CA ILE A 245 6.04 -13.67 -10.36
C ILE A 245 7.48 -13.15 -10.37
N PRO A 246 7.98 -12.56 -11.48
CA PRO A 246 9.32 -12.02 -11.57
C PRO A 246 9.46 -10.72 -10.79
N GLU A 247 10.67 -10.21 -10.64
CA GLU A 247 10.91 -8.88 -10.10
C GLU A 247 10.29 -7.81 -11.00
N TYR A 248 10.44 -7.93 -12.32
CA TYR A 248 9.80 -7.06 -13.29
C TYR A 248 9.54 -7.75 -14.63
N PHE A 249 8.61 -7.19 -15.41
CA PHE A 249 8.43 -7.46 -16.82
C PHE A 249 9.01 -6.29 -17.61
N ASN A 250 9.86 -6.61 -18.60
CA ASN A 250 10.52 -5.61 -19.44
C ASN A 250 9.60 -5.05 -20.55
N ALA A 251 10.17 -4.28 -21.46
CA ALA A 251 9.45 -3.67 -22.58
C ALA A 251 8.69 -4.68 -23.47
N ASP A 252 9.16 -5.93 -23.55
CA ASP A 252 8.57 -7.01 -24.34
C ASP A 252 7.63 -7.92 -23.52
N GLY A 253 7.39 -7.61 -22.25
CA GLY A 253 6.61 -8.45 -21.34
C GLY A 253 7.37 -9.67 -20.80
N ARG A 254 8.67 -9.80 -21.09
CA ARG A 254 9.50 -10.86 -20.56
C ARG A 254 9.78 -10.67 -19.09
N GLY A 255 9.54 -11.70 -18.27
CA GLY A 255 9.85 -11.72 -16.84
C GLY A 255 11.35 -11.89 -16.59
N LEU A 256 11.89 -11.08 -15.69
CA LEU A 256 13.30 -11.07 -15.32
C LEU A 256 13.45 -11.10 -13.79
N TYR A 257 14.54 -11.73 -13.33
CA TYR A 257 14.82 -11.94 -11.89
C TYR A 257 13.67 -12.65 -11.16
N HIS A 258 13.53 -13.96 -11.41
CA HIS A 258 12.42 -14.81 -10.94
C HIS A 258 12.68 -15.52 -9.62
N TYR A 259 13.70 -15.12 -8.88
CA TYR A 259 14.08 -15.68 -7.59
C TYR A 259 14.07 -14.58 -6.52
N LEU A 260 13.75 -14.92 -5.29
CA LEU A 260 13.83 -14.08 -4.10
C LEU A 260 13.46 -12.60 -4.32
N THR A 261 12.31 -12.36 -4.93
CA THR A 261 11.78 -11.01 -5.09
C THR A 261 10.67 -10.72 -4.06
N GLY A 262 10.59 -9.48 -3.59
CA GLY A 262 9.50 -9.00 -2.75
C GLY A 262 8.13 -9.09 -3.42
N ALA A 263 8.08 -9.17 -4.74
CA ALA A 263 6.84 -9.19 -5.51
C ALA A 263 5.93 -10.38 -5.16
N ALA A 264 6.47 -11.60 -5.15
CA ALA A 264 5.67 -12.80 -4.88
C ALA A 264 5.13 -12.84 -3.45
N SER A 265 5.96 -12.45 -2.45
CA SER A 265 5.53 -12.39 -1.06
C SER A 265 4.47 -11.31 -0.83
N TRP A 266 4.62 -10.14 -1.44
CA TRP A 266 3.61 -9.08 -1.38
C TRP A 266 2.33 -9.45 -2.11
N TYR A 267 2.42 -10.24 -3.20
CA TYR A 267 1.24 -10.73 -3.91
C TYR A 267 0.41 -11.62 -2.98
N ILE A 268 1.04 -12.61 -2.33
CA ILE A 268 0.40 -13.50 -1.35
C ILE A 268 -0.13 -12.68 -0.17
N LEU A 269 0.68 -11.78 0.40
CA LEU A 269 0.27 -10.90 1.50
C LEU A 269 -0.99 -10.10 1.13
N THR A 270 -1.01 -9.50 -0.06
CA THR A 270 -2.16 -8.71 -0.54
C THR A 270 -3.39 -9.60 -0.74
N PHE A 271 -3.19 -10.79 -1.31
CA PHE A 271 -4.28 -11.73 -1.53
C PHE A 271 -4.92 -12.17 -0.20
N ILE A 272 -4.12 -12.54 0.78
CA ILE A 272 -4.60 -12.93 2.11
C ILE A 272 -5.24 -11.75 2.84
N THR A 273 -4.50 -10.64 2.99
CA THR A 273 -4.88 -9.57 3.93
C THR A 273 -5.85 -8.55 3.35
N GLN A 274 -5.90 -8.42 2.02
CA GLN A 274 -6.76 -7.45 1.36
C GLN A 274 -7.89 -8.13 0.56
N VAL A 275 -7.59 -9.11 -0.30
CA VAL A 275 -8.63 -9.77 -1.11
C VAL A 275 -9.53 -10.63 -0.24
N PHE A 276 -9.00 -11.64 0.44
CA PHE A 276 -9.75 -12.42 1.44
C PHE A 276 -10.00 -11.62 2.72
N GLY A 277 -9.20 -10.58 2.97
CA GLY A 277 -9.32 -9.71 4.13
C GLY A 277 -9.00 -10.38 5.47
N VAL A 278 -8.21 -11.46 5.44
CA VAL A 278 -7.84 -12.24 6.64
C VAL A 278 -6.58 -11.66 7.26
N ARG A 279 -6.70 -11.07 8.44
CA ARG A 279 -5.58 -10.41 9.11
C ARG A 279 -5.66 -10.50 10.63
N GLY A 280 -4.51 -10.40 11.27
CA GLY A 280 -4.41 -10.18 12.71
C GLY A 280 -4.74 -8.74 13.08
N GLU A 281 -5.57 -8.53 14.10
CA GLU A 281 -5.88 -7.21 14.64
C GLU A 281 -5.94 -7.29 16.16
N LEU A 282 -4.96 -6.67 16.83
CA LEU A 282 -4.85 -6.61 18.30
C LEU A 282 -4.93 -7.99 19.00
N GLY A 283 -4.27 -8.99 18.39
CA GLY A 283 -4.22 -10.37 18.90
C GLY A 283 -5.39 -11.26 18.46
N GLY A 284 -6.40 -10.73 17.77
CA GLY A 284 -7.53 -11.48 17.22
C GLY A 284 -7.44 -11.67 15.70
N LEU A 285 -8.13 -12.65 15.16
CA LEU A 285 -8.28 -12.84 13.72
C LEU A 285 -9.52 -12.07 13.23
N VAL A 286 -9.35 -11.29 12.16
CA VAL A 286 -10.43 -10.54 11.50
C VAL A 286 -10.53 -10.97 10.05
N ILE A 287 -11.75 -11.08 9.53
CA ILE A 287 -12.02 -11.39 8.11
C ILE A 287 -12.93 -10.30 7.54
N GLU A 288 -12.47 -9.63 6.49
CA GLU A 288 -13.15 -8.53 5.78
C GLU A 288 -13.01 -8.75 4.26
N PRO A 289 -13.85 -9.62 3.66
CA PRO A 289 -13.69 -10.02 2.27
C PRO A 289 -13.96 -8.87 1.30
N LYS A 290 -13.08 -8.74 0.29
CA LYS A 290 -13.14 -7.71 -0.76
C LYS A 290 -13.00 -8.34 -2.15
N LEU A 291 -13.64 -9.47 -2.38
CA LEU A 291 -13.58 -10.17 -3.65
C LEU A 291 -14.53 -9.53 -4.67
N VAL A 292 -14.07 -9.46 -5.90
CA VAL A 292 -14.95 -9.23 -7.06
C VAL A 292 -15.57 -10.55 -7.49
N ARG A 293 -16.70 -10.50 -8.19
CA ARG A 293 -17.44 -11.72 -8.58
C ARG A 293 -16.62 -12.73 -9.39
N GLU A 294 -15.63 -12.27 -10.14
CA GLU A 294 -14.73 -13.08 -10.97
C GLU A 294 -13.79 -13.96 -10.14
N GLN A 295 -13.64 -13.68 -8.85
CA GLN A 295 -12.77 -14.42 -7.94
C GLN A 295 -13.48 -15.58 -7.22
N PHE A 296 -14.76 -15.76 -7.49
CA PHE A 296 -15.52 -16.94 -7.03
C PHE A 296 -15.59 -17.99 -8.13
N ASP A 297 -15.60 -19.25 -7.75
CA ASP A 297 -15.72 -20.40 -8.66
C ASP A 297 -17.11 -20.53 -9.31
N GLY A 298 -17.32 -21.65 -10.03
CA GLY A 298 -18.58 -21.95 -10.69
C GLY A 298 -19.78 -22.10 -9.76
N GLU A 299 -19.56 -22.41 -8.48
CA GLU A 299 -20.58 -22.56 -7.44
C GLU A 299 -20.77 -21.29 -6.60
N GLY A 300 -19.99 -20.26 -6.87
CA GLY A 300 -19.99 -18.99 -6.13
C GLY A 300 -19.23 -19.10 -4.80
N ALA A 301 -18.26 -19.99 -4.69
CA ALA A 301 -17.41 -20.16 -3.54
C ALA A 301 -15.98 -19.62 -3.78
N ALA A 302 -15.32 -19.19 -2.71
CA ALA A 302 -13.90 -18.93 -2.66
C ALA A 302 -13.35 -19.43 -1.33
N GLN A 303 -12.19 -20.09 -1.35
CA GLN A 303 -11.61 -20.74 -0.17
C GLN A 303 -10.15 -20.35 0.03
N ILE A 304 -9.75 -20.28 1.29
CA ILE A 304 -8.35 -20.09 1.69
C ILE A 304 -8.07 -20.88 2.97
N SER A 305 -6.90 -21.54 3.00
CA SER A 305 -6.38 -22.20 4.20
C SER A 305 -5.12 -21.50 4.66
N LEU A 306 -5.03 -21.23 5.96
CA LEU A 306 -3.89 -20.53 6.56
C LEU A 306 -3.68 -20.89 8.02
N HIS A 307 -2.53 -20.49 8.56
CA HIS A 307 -2.24 -20.57 9.98
C HIS A 307 -2.21 -19.19 10.61
N PHE A 308 -2.85 -19.05 11.77
CA PHE A 308 -2.80 -17.85 12.58
C PHE A 308 -2.69 -18.21 14.07
N ALA A 309 -1.72 -17.60 14.77
CA ALA A 309 -1.47 -17.83 16.20
C ALA A 309 -1.39 -19.33 16.59
N GLY A 310 -0.69 -20.14 15.78
CA GLY A 310 -0.47 -21.56 16.00
C GLY A 310 -1.66 -22.47 15.70
N LYS A 311 -2.73 -21.94 15.08
CA LYS A 311 -3.94 -22.70 14.70
C LYS A 311 -4.14 -22.65 13.19
N ALA A 312 -4.69 -23.74 12.64
CA ALA A 312 -5.09 -23.81 11.24
C ALA A 312 -6.53 -23.30 11.08
N TYR A 313 -6.77 -22.59 9.98
CA TYR A 313 -8.09 -22.09 9.59
C TYR A 313 -8.35 -22.41 8.14
N GLU A 314 -9.49 -23.04 7.88
CA GLU A 314 -10.06 -23.20 6.55
C GLU A 314 -11.26 -22.24 6.44
N ILE A 315 -11.16 -21.27 5.55
CA ILE A 315 -12.12 -20.18 5.41
C ILE A 315 -12.81 -20.31 4.06
N THR A 316 -14.13 -20.47 4.07
CA THR A 316 -14.97 -20.53 2.89
C THR A 316 -15.87 -19.29 2.85
N LEU A 317 -15.84 -18.59 1.72
CA LEU A 317 -16.73 -17.49 1.38
C LEU A 317 -17.75 -18.01 0.36
N GLN A 318 -19.05 -17.92 0.67
CA GLN A 318 -20.13 -18.29 -0.24
C GLN A 318 -20.84 -17.04 -0.74
N ASN A 319 -20.92 -16.87 -2.06
CA ASN A 319 -21.60 -15.79 -2.76
C ASN A 319 -22.66 -16.38 -3.72
N PRO A 320 -23.75 -16.95 -3.20
CA PRO A 320 -24.73 -17.69 -4.03
C PRO A 320 -25.44 -16.81 -5.05
N GLN A 321 -25.49 -15.50 -4.82
CA GLN A 321 -26.07 -14.52 -5.75
C GLN A 321 -25.08 -13.95 -6.75
N ARG A 322 -23.80 -14.37 -6.69
CA ARG A 322 -22.70 -13.87 -7.55
C ARG A 322 -22.58 -12.35 -7.60
N LEU A 323 -22.77 -11.72 -6.46
CA LEU A 323 -22.71 -10.27 -6.32
C LEU A 323 -21.25 -9.79 -6.43
N ASP A 324 -21.10 -8.59 -6.93
CA ASP A 324 -19.81 -7.91 -6.94
C ASP A 324 -19.52 -7.21 -5.62
N TYR A 325 -18.24 -6.87 -5.38
CA TYR A 325 -17.88 -6.05 -4.23
C TYR A 325 -18.71 -4.75 -4.22
N GLY A 326 -19.16 -4.39 -3.03
CA GLY A 326 -20.05 -3.22 -2.85
C GLY A 326 -21.55 -3.52 -2.97
N ALA A 327 -21.92 -4.60 -3.66
CA ALA A 327 -23.30 -5.06 -3.74
C ALA A 327 -23.64 -6.14 -2.68
N TYR A 328 -22.65 -6.79 -2.09
CA TYR A 328 -22.85 -7.76 -1.01
C TYR A 328 -22.46 -7.22 0.36
N LYS A 329 -22.95 -7.89 1.38
CA LYS A 329 -22.51 -7.85 2.78
C LYS A 329 -22.40 -9.27 3.33
N ILE A 330 -21.74 -9.47 4.45
CA ILE A 330 -21.76 -10.73 5.20
C ILE A 330 -23.12 -10.84 5.86
N VAL A 331 -23.94 -11.81 5.43
CA VAL A 331 -25.30 -12.04 5.97
C VAL A 331 -25.32 -13.12 7.04
N SER A 332 -24.36 -14.04 7.01
CA SER A 332 -24.14 -15.01 8.08
C SER A 332 -22.67 -15.39 8.19
N ALA A 333 -22.26 -15.78 9.40
CA ALA A 333 -20.91 -16.24 9.72
C ALA A 333 -20.97 -17.34 10.77
N SER A 334 -20.14 -18.37 10.62
CA SER A 334 -19.96 -19.42 11.63
C SER A 334 -18.51 -19.89 11.72
N CYS A 335 -18.11 -20.35 12.90
CA CYS A 335 -16.83 -21.02 13.14
C CYS A 335 -17.11 -22.37 13.79
N ASN A 336 -16.62 -23.46 13.20
CA ASN A 336 -16.86 -24.84 13.65
C ASN A 336 -18.37 -25.17 13.83
N GLY A 337 -19.23 -24.56 13.01
CA GLY A 337 -20.69 -24.71 13.09
C GLY A 337 -21.39 -23.71 14.05
N GLU A 338 -20.64 -23.05 14.94
CA GLU A 338 -21.20 -22.09 15.89
C GLU A 338 -21.33 -20.69 15.25
N PRO A 339 -22.48 -20.02 15.39
CA PRO A 339 -22.69 -18.70 14.80
C PRO A 339 -21.73 -17.63 15.36
N MET A 340 -21.24 -16.75 14.48
CA MET A 340 -20.45 -15.58 14.85
C MET A 340 -21.21 -14.29 14.53
N GLN A 341 -20.91 -13.24 15.31
CA GLN A 341 -21.44 -11.90 15.06
C GLN A 341 -20.69 -11.23 13.90
N THR A 342 -21.44 -10.49 13.08
CA THR A 342 -20.90 -9.66 11.99
C THR A 342 -21.57 -8.29 11.98
N ASP A 343 -20.83 -7.26 11.57
CA ASP A 343 -21.38 -5.94 11.28
C ASP A 343 -21.82 -5.79 9.81
N GLY A 344 -21.78 -6.91 9.05
CA GLY A 344 -22.09 -6.96 7.63
C GLY A 344 -20.89 -6.67 6.74
N VAL A 345 -19.81 -6.10 7.26
CA VAL A 345 -18.57 -5.79 6.53
C VAL A 345 -17.46 -6.75 6.92
N ARG A 346 -17.32 -7.02 8.22
CA ARG A 346 -16.27 -7.86 8.78
C ARG A 346 -16.77 -8.76 9.89
N VAL A 347 -15.97 -9.78 10.18
CA VAL A 347 -16.16 -10.71 11.29
C VAL A 347 -14.88 -10.74 12.13
N ARG A 348 -15.03 -10.62 13.45
CA ARG A 348 -13.94 -10.92 14.38
C ARG A 348 -14.13 -12.34 14.87
N VAL A 349 -13.17 -13.22 14.57
CA VAL A 349 -13.22 -14.62 14.98
C VAL A 349 -12.97 -14.72 16.48
N PRO A 350 -13.88 -15.32 17.26
CA PRO A 350 -13.66 -15.57 18.69
C PRO A 350 -12.42 -16.44 18.93
N ALA A 351 -11.85 -16.37 20.12
CA ALA A 351 -10.78 -17.28 20.52
C ALA A 351 -11.26 -18.72 20.42
N GLN A 352 -10.47 -19.58 19.76
CA GLN A 352 -10.79 -21.00 19.58
C GLN A 352 -9.88 -21.84 20.45
N ASP A 353 -10.38 -22.95 20.99
CA ASP A 353 -9.56 -23.96 21.67
C ASP A 353 -9.03 -25.01 20.67
N ALA A 354 -9.78 -25.30 19.61
CA ALA A 354 -9.41 -26.25 18.58
C ALA A 354 -8.15 -25.79 17.80
N THR A 355 -7.32 -26.75 17.42
CA THR A 355 -6.13 -26.51 16.58
C THR A 355 -6.47 -26.35 15.10
N GLU A 356 -7.60 -26.96 14.68
CA GLU A 356 -8.14 -26.88 13.32
C GLU A 356 -9.52 -26.24 13.38
N ASN A 357 -9.78 -25.24 12.54
CA ASN A 357 -10.99 -24.45 12.57
C ASN A 357 -11.54 -24.23 11.16
N CYS A 358 -12.86 -24.47 11.00
CA CYS A 358 -13.58 -24.23 9.77
C CYS A 358 -14.46 -22.98 9.92
N ILE A 359 -14.25 -21.98 9.05
CA ILE A 359 -15.02 -20.74 9.03
C ILE A 359 -15.85 -20.70 7.75
N LEU A 360 -17.14 -20.44 7.89
CA LEU A 360 -18.04 -20.24 6.77
C LEU A 360 -18.66 -18.84 6.85
N LEU A 361 -18.47 -18.04 5.78
CA LEU A 361 -19.12 -16.74 5.61
C LEU A 361 -20.04 -16.79 4.40
N THR A 362 -21.29 -16.38 4.56
CA THR A 362 -22.24 -16.23 3.44
C THR A 362 -22.39 -14.76 3.11
N LEU A 363 -22.21 -14.44 1.84
CA LEU A 363 -22.39 -13.10 1.28
C LEU A 363 -23.75 -12.99 0.62
N GLY A 364 -24.46 -11.88 0.84
CA GLY A 364 -25.78 -11.64 0.29
C GLY A 364 -26.03 -10.16 0.00
N GLY A 365 -27.08 -9.86 -0.77
CA GLY A 365 -27.44 -8.48 -1.15
C GLY A 365 -27.66 -7.57 0.05
N ARG A 366 -27.36 -6.30 -0.14
CA ARG A 366 -27.78 -5.26 0.81
C ARG A 366 -29.33 -5.16 0.74
N LEU A 367 -29.98 -5.32 1.88
CA LEU A 367 -31.43 -5.10 1.98
C LEU A 367 -31.73 -3.60 1.84
#